data_d634e0ce5061334c6cbb847dae370323
#
_entry.id   d634e0ce5061334c6cbb847dae370323
#
_cell.length_a   1.000
_cell.length_b   1.000
_cell.length_c   1.000
_cell.angle_alpha   90.00
_cell.angle_beta   90.00
_cell.angle_gamma   90.00
#
_symmetry.space_group_name_H-M   'P 1'
#
loop_
_entity.id
_entity.type
_entity.pdbx_description
1 polymer ?
#
loop_
_entity_poly.entity_id
_entity_poly.type
_entity_poly.pdbx_seq_one_letter_code
_entity_poly.pdbx_strand_id
1 'polypeptide(L)'
;METYELFDLLDAAGDATFAVDRDGCICYWSANAEELLGFSKVQVVSKNCSEILAVTDDAGCNVCLDCQILKLGRKQRPAGACDLQCVTASGDRRWLSISTIVAHVKQGPSPMVIHLMRDIEERKRVEFVTREIMVRVGDLTGHQADQRLGRRPDQQPPVALSPRELSILEQLSLGQNTQQIATEFYISATTVRNHVQHILTKTRCHSRLEAVVVGARQGLI
;
A
#
# COMPACT_ATOMS: atom_id res chain seq x y z
N MET A 1 26.54 12.86 11.85
CA MET A 1 25.81 13.85 11.08
C MET A 1 24.94 14.62 12.08
N GLU A 2 24.98 15.92 12.06
CA GLU A 2 24.11 16.77 12.86
C GLU A 2 22.71 16.79 12.23
N THR A 3 21.69 17.10 13.03
CA THR A 3 20.29 17.04 12.55
C THR A 3 20.02 18.06 11.42
N TYR A 4 20.60 19.24 11.49
CA TYR A 4 20.45 20.28 10.46
C TYR A 4 21.12 19.89 9.14
N GLU A 5 22.30 19.28 9.17
CA GLU A 5 22.97 18.78 7.96
C GLU A 5 22.11 17.72 7.24
N LEU A 6 21.42 16.87 8.02
CA LEU A 6 20.50 15.88 7.47
C LEU A 6 19.31 16.56 6.79
N PHE A 7 18.71 17.56 7.42
CA PHE A 7 17.55 18.25 6.87
C PHE A 7 17.89 19.07 5.62
N ASP A 8 19.05 19.71 5.59
CA ASP A 8 19.55 20.41 4.39
C ASP A 8 19.74 19.44 3.21
N LEU A 9 20.24 18.22 3.47
CA LEU A 9 20.34 17.18 2.45
C LEU A 9 18.98 16.71 1.95
N LEU A 10 18.00 16.60 2.84
CA LEU A 10 16.64 16.19 2.48
C LEU A 10 15.92 17.27 1.67
N ASP A 11 16.13 18.55 2.00
CA ASP A 11 15.60 19.68 1.22
C ASP A 11 16.22 19.74 -0.18
N ALA A 12 17.50 19.37 -0.30
CA ALA A 12 18.19 19.32 -1.59
C ALA A 12 17.80 18.12 -2.46
N ALA A 13 17.16 17.08 -1.89
CA ALA A 13 16.83 15.85 -2.61
C ALA A 13 15.70 16.00 -3.64
N GLY A 14 14.92 17.08 -3.58
CA GLY A 14 13.82 17.35 -4.52
C GLY A 14 12.55 16.49 -4.31
N ASP A 15 12.62 15.40 -3.55
CA ASP A 15 11.45 14.60 -3.17
C ASP A 15 10.72 15.28 -1.98
N ALA A 16 9.40 15.14 -1.93
CA ALA A 16 8.64 15.54 -0.75
C ALA A 16 9.02 14.64 0.43
N THR A 17 9.44 15.24 1.55
CA THR A 17 10.04 14.49 2.65
C THR A 17 9.49 14.93 3.99
N PHE A 18 9.22 13.98 4.87
CA PHE A 18 8.99 14.25 6.29
C PHE A 18 9.70 13.21 7.15
N ALA A 19 9.95 13.56 8.40
CA ALA A 19 10.51 12.64 9.37
C ALA A 19 9.68 12.61 10.64
N VAL A 20 9.66 11.44 11.26
CA VAL A 20 8.98 11.19 12.52
C VAL A 20 9.95 10.63 13.56
N ASP A 21 9.66 10.91 14.81
CA ASP A 21 10.33 10.33 15.95
C ASP A 21 9.82 8.89 16.24
N ARG A 22 10.26 8.33 17.38
CA ARG A 22 9.86 6.98 17.83
C ARG A 22 8.36 6.83 18.09
N ASP A 23 7.69 7.92 18.40
CA ASP A 23 6.26 7.93 18.75
C ASP A 23 5.37 8.27 17.55
N GLY A 24 5.99 8.54 16.40
CA GLY A 24 5.32 8.90 15.17
C GLY A 24 4.98 10.38 15.08
N CYS A 25 5.55 11.21 15.96
CA CYS A 25 5.37 12.65 15.90
C CYS A 25 6.29 13.24 14.82
N ILE A 26 5.73 14.10 13.97
CA ILE A 26 6.46 14.74 12.87
C ILE A 26 7.47 15.72 13.46
N CYS A 27 8.76 15.52 13.19
CA CYS A 27 9.83 16.37 13.62
C CYS A 27 10.50 17.16 12.48
N TYR A 28 10.21 16.79 11.25
CA TYR A 28 10.67 17.49 10.04
C TYR A 28 9.60 17.40 8.94
N TRP A 29 9.46 18.49 8.18
CA TRP A 29 8.54 18.63 7.06
C TRP A 29 9.18 19.53 6.00
N SER A 30 9.45 19.00 4.81
CA SER A 30 10.10 19.74 3.72
C SER A 30 9.12 20.70 3.02
N ALA A 31 9.64 21.70 2.32
CA ALA A 31 8.85 22.58 1.48
C ALA A 31 8.09 21.81 0.38
N ASN A 32 8.72 20.81 -0.21
CA ASN A 32 8.08 19.94 -1.22
C ASN A 32 6.92 19.13 -0.62
N ALA A 33 6.98 18.77 0.66
CA ALA A 33 5.86 18.10 1.34
C ALA A 33 4.70 19.09 1.61
N GLU A 34 4.99 20.35 1.91
CA GLU A 34 3.96 21.41 1.97
C GLU A 34 3.27 21.58 0.62
N GLU A 35 4.03 21.66 -0.47
CA GLU A 35 3.49 21.80 -1.82
C GLU A 35 2.65 20.58 -2.24
N LEU A 36 3.15 19.38 -1.98
CA LEU A 36 2.51 18.12 -2.37
C LEU A 36 1.21 17.87 -1.64
N LEU A 37 1.17 18.12 -0.32
CA LEU A 37 0.06 17.75 0.55
C LEU A 37 -0.78 18.93 1.04
N GLY A 38 -0.29 20.16 0.87
CA GLY A 38 -0.99 21.39 1.24
C GLY A 38 -0.96 21.71 2.74
N PHE A 39 -0.35 20.88 3.58
CA PHE A 39 -0.19 21.16 5.01
C PHE A 39 1.07 22.00 5.24
N SER A 40 0.95 23.13 5.94
CA SER A 40 2.13 23.90 6.32
C SER A 40 2.92 23.21 7.45
N LYS A 41 4.22 23.43 7.49
CA LYS A 41 5.12 22.91 8.53
C LYS A 41 4.62 23.23 9.95
N VAL A 42 4.09 24.42 10.16
CA VAL A 42 3.55 24.87 11.47
C VAL A 42 2.32 24.04 11.88
N GLN A 43 1.53 23.58 10.92
CA GLN A 43 0.33 22.77 11.19
C GLN A 43 0.65 21.35 11.60
N VAL A 44 1.76 20.79 11.14
CA VAL A 44 2.03 19.34 11.24
C VAL A 44 3.16 18.99 12.22
N VAL A 45 4.15 19.84 12.42
CA VAL A 45 5.26 19.56 13.34
C VAL A 45 4.74 19.35 14.76
N SER A 46 5.29 18.38 15.45
CA SER A 46 4.88 17.88 16.77
C SER A 46 3.54 17.15 16.82
N LYS A 47 2.83 16.98 15.70
CA LYS A 47 1.62 16.15 15.64
C LYS A 47 1.94 14.73 15.18
N ASN A 48 1.08 13.78 15.52
CA ASN A 48 1.23 12.41 15.07
C ASN A 48 0.91 12.31 13.56
N CYS A 49 1.77 11.67 12.80
CA CYS A 49 1.61 11.54 11.35
C CYS A 49 0.32 10.80 10.95
N SER A 50 -0.17 9.90 11.80
CA SER A 50 -1.42 9.17 11.55
C SER A 50 -2.66 10.07 11.58
N GLU A 51 -2.64 11.13 12.39
CA GLU A 51 -3.73 12.10 12.50
C GLU A 51 -3.77 13.04 11.29
N ILE A 52 -2.58 13.36 10.73
CA ILE A 52 -2.46 14.30 9.62
C ILE A 52 -2.72 13.60 8.28
N LEU A 53 -2.07 12.47 8.04
CA LEU A 53 -2.01 11.87 6.70
C LEU A 53 -3.11 10.85 6.44
N ALA A 54 -3.72 10.28 7.50
CA ALA A 54 -4.80 9.30 7.44
C ALA A 54 -4.60 8.25 6.32
N VAL A 55 -3.43 7.63 6.31
CA VAL A 55 -2.93 6.81 5.20
C VAL A 55 -3.72 5.52 5.04
N THR A 56 -4.11 5.21 3.80
CA THR A 56 -4.78 3.96 3.46
C THR A 56 -4.04 3.21 2.36
N ASP A 57 -4.19 1.88 2.34
CA ASP A 57 -3.71 1.03 1.25
C ASP A 57 -4.71 1.01 0.07
N ASP A 58 -4.40 0.23 -0.96
CA ASP A 58 -5.23 0.02 -2.15
C ASP A 58 -6.60 -0.62 -1.85
N ALA A 59 -6.75 -1.25 -0.68
CA ALA A 59 -8.00 -1.80 -0.19
C ALA A 59 -8.81 -0.82 0.67
N GLY A 60 -8.32 0.42 0.84
CA GLY A 60 -8.93 1.43 1.71
C GLY A 60 -8.73 1.18 3.21
N CYS A 61 -7.87 0.22 3.59
CA CYS A 61 -7.59 -0.06 4.99
C CYS A 61 -6.62 0.97 5.57
N ASN A 62 -6.95 1.54 6.72
CA ASN A 62 -6.06 2.46 7.42
C ASN A 62 -4.80 1.74 7.91
N VAL A 63 -3.65 2.07 7.34
CA VAL A 63 -2.35 1.46 7.67
C VAL A 63 -1.66 2.11 8.88
N CYS A 64 -2.17 3.26 9.33
CA CYS A 64 -1.61 4.00 10.46
C CYS A 64 -1.97 3.37 11.81
N LEU A 65 -3.12 2.69 11.94
CA LEU A 65 -3.57 2.09 13.20
C LEU A 65 -2.60 1.04 13.77
N ASP A 66 -1.88 0.35 12.92
CA ASP A 66 -0.83 -0.60 13.28
C ASP A 66 0.40 -0.38 12.40
N CYS A 67 1.00 0.82 12.50
CA CYS A 67 2.03 1.28 11.59
C CYS A 67 3.27 0.36 11.59
N GLN A 68 3.39 -0.48 10.56
CA GLN A 68 4.52 -1.39 10.40
C GLN A 68 5.82 -0.63 10.13
N ILE A 69 5.74 0.54 9.49
CA ILE A 69 6.89 1.39 9.20
C ILE A 69 7.54 1.85 10.50
N LEU A 70 6.75 2.37 11.46
CA LEU A 70 7.26 2.74 12.78
C LEU A 70 7.81 1.55 13.56
N LYS A 71 7.13 0.40 13.50
CA LYS A 71 7.62 -0.83 14.15
C LYS A 71 8.96 -1.29 13.58
N LEU A 72 9.15 -1.22 12.28
CA LEU A 72 10.42 -1.52 11.63
C LEU A 72 11.48 -0.48 11.96
N GLY A 73 11.12 0.81 11.95
CA GLY A 73 12.00 1.91 12.35
C GLY A 73 12.51 1.77 13.78
N ARG A 74 11.65 1.42 14.72
CA ARG A 74 12.05 1.11 16.12
C ARG A 74 13.05 -0.06 16.21
N LYS A 75 12.98 -1.02 15.26
CA LYS A 75 13.94 -2.14 15.12
C LYS A 75 15.12 -1.79 14.22
N GLN A 76 15.29 -0.51 13.87
CA GLN A 76 16.36 -0.02 12.98
C GLN A 76 16.37 -0.70 11.59
N ARG A 77 15.21 -1.07 11.09
CA ARG A 77 15.03 -1.69 9.77
C ARG A 77 14.18 -0.78 8.89
N PRO A 78 14.65 -0.39 7.69
CA PRO A 78 13.83 0.35 6.75
C PRO A 78 12.66 -0.51 6.29
N ALA A 79 11.50 0.12 6.07
CA ALA A 79 10.42 -0.50 5.32
C ALA A 79 10.72 -0.39 3.82
N GLY A 80 10.30 -1.38 3.04
CA GLY A 80 10.34 -1.27 1.59
C GLY A 80 9.43 -0.15 1.08
N ALA A 81 9.64 0.26 -0.17
CA ALA A 81 8.73 1.21 -0.82
C ALA A 81 7.32 0.64 -0.92
N CYS A 82 6.32 1.46 -0.68
CA CYS A 82 4.90 1.09 -0.76
C CYS A 82 4.08 2.22 -1.37
N ASP A 83 3.06 1.84 -2.15
CA ASP A 83 2.11 2.77 -2.72
C ASP A 83 0.92 2.90 -1.77
N LEU A 84 0.64 4.11 -1.35
CA LEU A 84 -0.38 4.41 -0.34
C LEU A 84 -1.16 5.67 -0.73
N GLN A 85 -2.40 5.77 -0.28
CA GLN A 85 -3.19 6.99 -0.38
C GLN A 85 -3.08 7.80 0.90
N CYS A 86 -2.70 9.08 0.77
CA CYS A 86 -2.67 10.05 1.85
C CYS A 86 -3.76 11.10 1.66
N VAL A 87 -4.28 11.63 2.76
CA VAL A 87 -5.20 12.76 2.74
C VAL A 87 -4.38 14.06 2.64
N THR A 88 -4.81 14.98 1.77
CA THR A 88 -4.26 16.33 1.63
C THR A 88 -4.97 17.32 2.54
N ALA A 89 -4.44 18.53 2.67
CA ALA A 89 -5.07 19.60 3.45
C ALA A 89 -6.45 20.03 2.91
N SER A 90 -6.72 19.82 1.61
CA SER A 90 -8.06 20.03 1.00
C SER A 90 -9.05 18.92 1.31
N GLY A 91 -8.60 17.81 1.91
CA GLY A 91 -9.41 16.63 2.18
C GLY A 91 -9.42 15.61 1.02
N ASP A 92 -8.76 15.92 -0.08
CA ASP A 92 -8.63 14.99 -1.21
C ASP A 92 -7.67 13.86 -0.87
N ARG A 93 -7.81 12.73 -1.56
CA ARG A 93 -6.86 11.62 -1.46
C ARG A 93 -5.90 11.65 -2.64
N ARG A 94 -4.63 11.40 -2.36
CA ARG A 94 -3.57 11.37 -3.36
C ARG A 94 -2.74 10.11 -3.23
N TRP A 95 -2.45 9.47 -4.35
CA TRP A 95 -1.57 8.31 -4.40
C TRP A 95 -0.11 8.72 -4.33
N LEU A 96 0.59 8.18 -3.35
CA LEU A 96 2.01 8.42 -3.13
C LEU A 96 2.77 7.11 -3.07
N SER A 97 3.95 7.07 -3.68
CA SER A 97 4.95 6.04 -3.41
C SER A 97 5.83 6.50 -2.26
N ILE A 98 5.81 5.77 -1.15
CA ILE A 98 6.52 6.13 0.07
C ILE A 98 7.67 5.17 0.29
N SER A 99 8.89 5.70 0.32
CA SER A 99 10.11 5.00 0.73
C SER A 99 10.55 5.48 2.10
N THR A 100 11.23 4.61 2.87
CA THR A 100 11.64 4.97 4.24
C THR A 100 13.12 4.76 4.46
N ILE A 101 13.71 5.66 5.25
CA ILE A 101 15.09 5.59 5.73
C ILE A 101 15.06 5.70 7.26
N VAL A 102 15.86 4.89 7.95
CA VAL A 102 16.06 5.02 9.39
C VAL A 102 17.38 5.76 9.62
N ALA A 103 17.32 6.92 10.25
CA ALA A 103 18.48 7.76 10.52
C ALA A 103 18.77 7.86 12.02
N HIS A 104 20.06 7.89 12.35
CA HIS A 104 20.56 8.15 13.70
C HIS A 104 21.26 9.50 13.71
N VAL A 105 20.73 10.43 14.46
CA VAL A 105 21.32 11.77 14.63
C VAL A 105 21.94 11.90 16.01
N LYS A 106 22.97 12.72 16.13
CA LYS A 106 23.68 12.95 17.40
C LYS A 106 22.89 13.84 18.35
N GLN A 107 22.11 14.77 17.81
CA GLN A 107 21.27 15.68 18.58
C GLN A 107 19.84 15.65 18.02
N GLY A 108 18.84 15.47 18.89
CA GLY A 108 17.44 15.38 18.51
C GLY A 108 16.85 13.97 18.64
N PRO A 109 15.65 13.71 18.09
CA PRO A 109 14.99 12.43 18.18
C PRO A 109 15.76 11.36 17.41
N SER A 110 16.12 10.26 18.09
CA SER A 110 16.88 9.16 17.48
C SER A 110 16.40 7.80 18.03
N PRO A 111 16.16 6.79 17.17
CA PRO A 111 16.18 6.86 15.71
C PRO A 111 15.01 7.68 15.17
N MET A 112 15.25 8.30 14.03
CA MET A 112 14.26 9.02 13.25
C MET A 112 13.89 8.19 12.02
N VAL A 113 12.61 8.14 11.68
CA VAL A 113 12.14 7.50 10.44
C VAL A 113 11.81 8.59 9.43
N ILE A 114 12.55 8.61 8.35
CA ILE A 114 12.41 9.56 7.25
C ILE A 114 11.57 8.91 6.16
N HIS A 115 10.57 9.62 5.68
CA HIS A 115 9.69 9.21 4.60
C HIS A 115 9.95 10.10 3.39
N LEU A 116 10.30 9.48 2.26
CA LEU A 116 10.37 10.14 0.96
C LEU A 116 9.10 9.80 0.20
N MET A 117 8.40 10.81 -0.26
CA MET A 117 7.10 10.70 -0.93
C MET A 117 7.22 11.17 -2.37
N ARG A 118 6.72 10.37 -3.30
CA ARG A 118 6.58 10.74 -4.71
C ARG A 118 5.12 10.65 -5.12
N ASP A 119 4.65 11.67 -5.80
CA ASP A 119 3.33 11.63 -6.43
C ASP A 119 3.33 10.56 -7.53
N ILE A 120 2.37 9.67 -7.46
CA ILE A 120 2.15 8.60 -8.44
C ILE A 120 0.70 8.59 -8.96
N GLU A 121 -0.01 9.69 -8.79
CA GLU A 121 -1.41 9.80 -9.21
C GLU A 121 -1.58 9.48 -10.71
N GLU A 122 -0.72 10.07 -11.56
CA GLU A 122 -0.74 9.81 -12.99
C GLU A 122 -0.41 8.35 -13.33
N ARG A 123 0.58 7.75 -12.64
CA ARG A 123 0.91 6.33 -12.81
C ARG A 123 -0.30 5.46 -12.45
N LYS A 124 -0.94 5.71 -11.32
CA LYS A 124 -2.13 4.97 -10.88
C LYS A 124 -3.31 5.16 -11.81
N ARG A 125 -3.49 6.36 -12.35
CA ARG A 125 -4.51 6.65 -13.35
C ARG A 125 -4.30 5.85 -14.63
N VAL A 126 -3.07 5.80 -15.13
CA VAL A 126 -2.72 5.00 -16.32
C VAL A 126 -2.92 3.51 -16.04
N GLU A 127 -2.46 3.01 -14.89
CA GLU A 127 -2.67 1.62 -14.47
C GLU A 127 -4.16 1.27 -14.44
N PHE A 128 -4.99 2.14 -13.87
CA PHE A 128 -6.44 1.95 -13.79
C PHE A 128 -7.09 1.90 -15.17
N VAL A 129 -6.81 2.88 -16.05
CA VAL A 129 -7.35 2.95 -17.41
C VAL A 129 -6.90 1.73 -18.23
N THR A 130 -5.62 1.37 -18.16
CA THR A 130 -5.08 0.20 -18.86
C THR A 130 -5.79 -1.08 -18.42
N ARG A 131 -6.04 -1.22 -17.14
CA ARG A 131 -6.74 -2.36 -16.57
C ARG A 131 -8.20 -2.41 -17.05
N GLU A 132 -8.89 -1.28 -17.06
CA GLU A 132 -10.28 -1.19 -17.53
C GLU A 132 -10.38 -1.56 -19.01
N ILE A 133 -9.44 -1.09 -19.83
CA ILE A 133 -9.34 -1.47 -21.24
C ILE A 133 -9.08 -2.97 -21.38
N MET A 134 -8.13 -3.53 -20.62
CA MET A 134 -7.81 -4.97 -20.68
C MET A 134 -9.02 -5.84 -20.32
N VAL A 135 -9.78 -5.48 -19.29
CA VAL A 135 -11.02 -6.17 -18.92
C VAL A 135 -12.03 -6.11 -20.08
N ARG A 136 -12.28 -4.93 -20.65
CA ARG A 136 -13.23 -4.77 -21.76
C ARG A 136 -12.79 -5.49 -23.03
N VAL A 137 -11.50 -5.48 -23.36
CA VAL A 137 -10.94 -6.22 -24.51
C VAL A 137 -11.03 -7.73 -24.24
N GLY A 138 -10.77 -8.18 -23.01
CA GLY A 138 -10.96 -9.59 -22.60
C GLY A 138 -12.41 -10.05 -22.82
N ASP A 139 -13.38 -9.23 -22.43
CA ASP A 139 -14.80 -9.53 -22.62
C ASP A 139 -15.21 -9.55 -24.10
N LEU A 140 -14.64 -8.67 -24.92
CA LEU A 140 -14.91 -8.61 -26.37
C LEU A 140 -14.21 -9.75 -27.13
N THR A 141 -13.01 -10.14 -26.72
CA THR A 141 -12.25 -11.21 -27.38
C THR A 141 -12.63 -12.60 -26.86
N GLY A 142 -13.08 -12.73 -25.62
CA GLY A 142 -13.55 -13.98 -25.04
C GLY A 142 -14.73 -14.60 -25.80
N HIS A 143 -15.58 -13.77 -26.39
CA HIS A 143 -16.71 -14.26 -27.23
C HIS A 143 -16.29 -14.66 -28.65
N GLN A 144 -15.15 -14.22 -29.18
CA GLN A 144 -14.69 -14.56 -30.54
C GLN A 144 -13.50 -15.52 -30.60
N ALA A 145 -12.68 -15.57 -29.56
CA ALA A 145 -11.54 -16.47 -29.50
C ALA A 145 -11.94 -17.94 -29.25
N ASP A 146 -13.06 -18.15 -28.56
CA ASP A 146 -13.57 -19.51 -28.24
C ASP A 146 -14.07 -20.27 -29.47
N GLN A 147 -14.39 -19.54 -30.57
CA GLN A 147 -14.83 -20.16 -31.83
C GLN A 147 -13.69 -20.50 -32.83
N ARG A 148 -12.48 -19.96 -32.64
CA ARG A 148 -11.40 -20.13 -33.66
C ARG A 148 -10.25 -21.05 -33.27
N LEU A 149 -10.07 -21.41 -32.00
CA LEU A 149 -8.90 -22.15 -31.57
C LEU A 149 -9.16 -23.47 -30.85
N GLY A 150 -10.40 -23.94 -30.70
CA GLY A 150 -10.70 -25.26 -30.15
C GLY A 150 -10.00 -25.55 -28.80
N ARG A 151 -9.50 -24.52 -28.11
CA ARG A 151 -8.92 -24.63 -26.78
C ARG A 151 -10.00 -24.39 -25.73
N ARG A 152 -10.42 -25.47 -25.11
CA ARG A 152 -11.26 -25.43 -23.91
C ARG A 152 -10.57 -24.53 -22.86
N PRO A 153 -11.34 -23.69 -22.11
CA PRO A 153 -10.82 -22.82 -21.04
C PRO A 153 -10.19 -23.59 -19.86
N ASP A 154 -10.10 -24.91 -19.96
CA ASP A 154 -9.93 -25.85 -18.87
C ASP A 154 -8.49 -26.36 -18.68
N GLN A 155 -7.47 -25.69 -19.22
CA GLN A 155 -6.08 -26.15 -19.10
C GLN A 155 -5.12 -25.11 -18.50
N GLN A 156 -5.58 -24.27 -17.57
CA GLN A 156 -4.63 -23.71 -16.61
C GLN A 156 -4.46 -24.73 -15.47
N PRO A 157 -3.22 -25.06 -15.08
CA PRO A 157 -3.03 -25.94 -13.94
C PRO A 157 -3.77 -25.36 -12.74
N PRO A 158 -4.50 -26.18 -11.96
CA PRO A 158 -5.28 -25.69 -10.84
C PRO A 158 -4.37 -24.89 -9.90
N VAL A 159 -4.79 -23.69 -9.55
CA VAL A 159 -4.05 -22.84 -8.61
C VAL A 159 -4.02 -23.57 -7.26
N ALA A 160 -2.85 -24.04 -6.86
CA ALA A 160 -2.69 -24.73 -5.58
C ALA A 160 -2.60 -23.70 -4.44
N LEU A 161 -3.76 -23.26 -3.95
CA LEU A 161 -3.84 -22.49 -2.71
C LEU A 161 -3.77 -23.45 -1.52
N SER A 162 -3.08 -23.02 -0.45
CA SER A 162 -3.12 -23.75 0.81
C SER A 162 -4.52 -23.68 1.43
N PRO A 163 -4.90 -24.60 2.35
CA PRO A 163 -6.20 -24.52 3.03
C PRO A 163 -6.46 -23.18 3.70
N ARG A 164 -5.41 -22.55 4.23
CA ARG A 164 -5.51 -21.24 4.87
C ARG A 164 -5.75 -20.11 3.87
N GLU A 165 -5.10 -20.17 2.72
CA GLU A 165 -5.30 -19.21 1.62
C GLU A 165 -6.70 -19.35 1.03
N LEU A 166 -7.23 -20.57 0.90
CA LEU A 166 -8.61 -20.81 0.47
C LEU A 166 -9.62 -20.19 1.44
N SER A 167 -9.49 -20.47 2.74
CA SER A 167 -10.37 -19.86 3.74
C SER A 167 -10.33 -18.32 3.71
N ILE A 168 -9.17 -17.73 3.49
CA ILE A 168 -9.05 -16.28 3.37
C ILE A 168 -9.69 -15.78 2.07
N LEU A 169 -9.55 -16.50 0.96
CA LEU A 169 -10.19 -16.16 -0.31
C LEU A 169 -11.72 -16.22 -0.20
N GLU A 170 -12.26 -17.20 0.52
CA GLU A 170 -13.69 -17.28 0.84
C GLU A 170 -14.17 -16.04 1.61
N GLN A 171 -13.45 -15.63 2.64
CA GLN A 171 -13.83 -14.42 3.40
C GLN A 171 -13.74 -13.14 2.55
N LEU A 172 -12.78 -13.07 1.64
CA LEU A 172 -12.71 -11.97 0.67
C LEU A 172 -13.92 -11.97 -0.29
N SER A 173 -14.42 -13.15 -0.69
CA SER A 173 -15.61 -13.26 -1.54
C SER A 173 -16.89 -12.81 -0.84
N LEU A 174 -16.94 -12.93 0.49
CA LEU A 174 -18.02 -12.41 1.34
C LEU A 174 -17.89 -10.91 1.62
N GLY A 175 -16.88 -10.23 1.05
CA GLY A 175 -16.66 -8.80 1.21
C GLY A 175 -15.99 -8.41 2.54
N GLN A 176 -15.47 -9.36 3.29
CA GLN A 176 -14.79 -9.06 4.55
C GLN A 176 -13.47 -8.32 4.32
N ASN A 177 -13.22 -7.32 5.15
CA ASN A 177 -11.96 -6.59 5.15
C ASN A 177 -10.87 -7.32 5.95
N THR A 178 -9.62 -6.89 5.78
CA THR A 178 -8.45 -7.49 6.44
C THR A 178 -8.58 -7.59 7.96
N GLN A 179 -9.21 -6.61 8.60
CA GLN A 179 -9.38 -6.60 10.05
C GLN A 179 -10.43 -7.60 10.52
N GLN A 180 -11.54 -7.72 9.78
CA GLN A 180 -12.59 -8.70 10.05
C GLN A 180 -12.04 -10.12 9.92
N ILE A 181 -11.31 -10.40 8.82
CA ILE A 181 -10.64 -11.68 8.58
C ILE A 181 -9.63 -12.00 9.70
N ALA A 182 -8.85 -11.00 10.12
CA ALA A 182 -7.87 -11.15 11.20
C ALA A 182 -8.54 -11.54 12.52
N THR A 183 -9.67 -10.90 12.84
CA THR A 183 -10.46 -11.19 14.04
C THR A 183 -11.06 -12.59 13.99
N GLU A 184 -11.67 -12.94 12.86
CA GLU A 184 -12.33 -14.26 12.69
C GLU A 184 -11.35 -15.42 12.78
N PHE A 185 -10.17 -15.24 12.24
CA PHE A 185 -9.14 -16.28 12.24
C PHE A 185 -8.15 -16.21 13.40
N TYR A 186 -8.33 -15.27 14.34
CA TYR A 186 -7.44 -15.06 15.50
C TYR A 186 -5.97 -14.85 15.12
N ILE A 187 -5.71 -14.11 14.03
CA ILE A 187 -4.38 -13.78 13.53
C ILE A 187 -4.22 -12.27 13.37
N SER A 188 -2.98 -11.81 13.18
CA SER A 188 -2.74 -10.39 12.93
C SER A 188 -3.23 -9.96 11.54
N ALA A 189 -3.65 -8.70 11.40
CA ALA A 189 -3.98 -8.11 10.10
C ALA A 189 -2.79 -8.18 9.11
N THR A 190 -1.56 -8.14 9.62
CA THR A 190 -0.35 -8.34 8.82
C THR A 190 -0.25 -9.75 8.26
N THR A 191 -0.60 -10.76 9.07
CA THR A 191 -0.63 -12.16 8.62
C THR A 191 -1.67 -12.34 7.50
N VAL A 192 -2.84 -11.71 7.62
CA VAL A 192 -3.86 -11.73 6.56
C VAL A 192 -3.33 -11.08 5.28
N ARG A 193 -2.67 -9.91 5.37
CA ARG A 193 -2.07 -9.24 4.20
C ARG A 193 -1.04 -10.13 3.49
N ASN A 194 -0.19 -10.82 4.24
CA ASN A 194 0.78 -11.75 3.68
C ASN A 194 0.10 -12.91 2.94
N HIS A 195 -0.96 -13.49 3.52
CA HIS A 195 -1.74 -14.51 2.83
C HIS A 195 -2.40 -13.99 1.55
N VAL A 196 -2.99 -12.78 1.60
CA VAL A 196 -3.57 -12.14 0.42
C VAL A 196 -2.51 -11.94 -0.66
N GLN A 197 -1.32 -11.47 -0.30
CA GLN A 197 -0.22 -11.32 -1.26
C GLN A 197 0.20 -12.66 -1.89
N HIS A 198 0.25 -13.73 -1.11
CA HIS A 198 0.51 -15.07 -1.64
C HIS A 198 -0.61 -15.57 -2.56
N ILE A 199 -1.87 -15.31 -2.21
CA ILE A 199 -3.02 -15.61 -3.08
C ILE A 199 -2.87 -14.87 -4.42
N LEU A 200 -2.63 -13.55 -4.40
CA LEU A 200 -2.45 -12.74 -5.61
C LEU A 200 -1.30 -13.27 -6.48
N THR A 201 -0.17 -13.62 -5.87
CA THR A 201 0.98 -14.19 -6.58
C THR A 201 0.65 -15.55 -7.23
N LYS A 202 -0.01 -16.45 -6.49
CA LYS A 202 -0.37 -17.80 -6.97
C LYS A 202 -1.45 -17.77 -8.05
N THR A 203 -2.44 -16.88 -7.89
CA THR A 203 -3.52 -16.69 -8.87
C THR A 203 -3.08 -15.83 -10.05
N ARG A 204 -1.90 -15.20 -9.98
CA ARG A 204 -1.39 -14.21 -10.94
C ARG A 204 -2.35 -13.02 -11.11
N CYS A 205 -3.05 -12.67 -10.04
CA CYS A 205 -3.98 -11.56 -9.99
C CYS A 205 -3.31 -10.32 -9.41
N HIS A 206 -3.82 -9.16 -9.79
CA HIS A 206 -3.32 -7.87 -9.33
C HIS A 206 -4.23 -7.21 -8.28
N SER A 207 -5.41 -7.79 -8.02
CA SER A 207 -6.35 -7.31 -7.00
C SER A 207 -7.10 -8.45 -6.32
N ARG A 208 -7.61 -8.15 -5.10
CA ARG A 208 -8.43 -9.07 -4.33
C ARG A 208 -9.69 -9.49 -5.09
N LEU A 209 -10.36 -8.54 -5.74
CA LEU A 209 -11.56 -8.81 -6.53
C LEU A 209 -11.25 -9.77 -7.68
N GLU A 210 -10.15 -9.55 -8.38
CA GLU A 210 -9.71 -10.43 -9.46
C GLU A 210 -9.40 -11.84 -8.95
N ALA A 211 -8.74 -11.96 -7.80
CA ALA A 211 -8.47 -13.25 -7.17
C ALA A 211 -9.76 -13.99 -6.79
N VAL A 212 -10.77 -13.27 -6.29
CA VAL A 212 -12.10 -13.83 -6.00
C VAL A 212 -12.77 -14.32 -7.28
N VAL A 213 -12.77 -13.52 -8.35
CA VAL A 213 -13.35 -13.92 -9.65
C VAL A 213 -12.65 -15.14 -10.22
N VAL A 214 -11.32 -15.21 -10.17
CA VAL A 214 -10.54 -16.38 -10.61
C VAL A 214 -10.83 -17.58 -9.73
N GLY A 215 -10.90 -17.42 -8.42
CA GLY A 215 -11.24 -18.49 -7.47
C GLY A 215 -12.63 -19.08 -7.75
N ALA A 216 -13.63 -18.25 -7.98
CA ALA A 216 -14.98 -18.68 -8.33
C ALA A 216 -15.02 -19.40 -9.69
N ARG A 217 -14.31 -18.89 -10.71
CA ARG A 217 -14.23 -19.54 -12.04
C ARG A 217 -13.55 -20.91 -11.99
N GLN A 218 -12.59 -21.12 -11.11
CA GLN A 218 -11.86 -22.38 -10.93
C GLN A 218 -12.53 -23.31 -9.93
N GLY A 219 -13.66 -22.94 -9.35
CA GLY A 219 -14.38 -23.74 -8.35
C GLY A 219 -13.62 -23.91 -7.05
N LEU A 220 -12.78 -22.93 -6.68
CA LEU A 220 -12.04 -22.92 -5.43
C LEU A 220 -12.87 -22.38 -4.26
N ILE A 221 -13.84 -21.51 -4.59
CA ILE A 221 -14.80 -20.87 -3.67
C ILE A 221 -16.16 -20.75 -4.34
#